data_1bddb284820aa3f730579315b9d76050
#
_entry.id   1bddb284820aa3f730579315b9d76050
#
_cell.length_a   1.000
_cell.length_b   1.000
_cell.length_c   1.000
_cell.angle_alpha   90.00
_cell.angle_beta   90.00
_cell.angle_gamma   90.00
#
_symmetry.space_group_name_H-M   'P 1'
#
loop_
_entity.id
_entity.type
_entity.pdbx_description
1 polymer ?
#
loop_
_entity_poly.entity_id
_entity_poly.type
_entity_poly.pdbx_seq_one_letter_code
_entity_poly.pdbx_strand_id
1 'polypeptide(L)'
;PFAADFSAALSKVKKSVSLNASLDETSVGCHLAAPDHHFLESWGDVEPKSGQFSFIQPTIRPIFDTRDAALSLLRWANHRPAGLAEEFTYLDYLEANWSEKLKTSGPAFQNAWDQLIHDGVFETGANSTAVACQVDVATAFSKLSKPGDPAVLEIDFFETVHIGAGQYAGIPWLQELPDPIMRTVWGNYLAVPVSFDGDRRFHALGKVKEDGELVELATEKGKVEI
;
A
#
# COMPACT_ATOMS: atom_id res chain seq x y z
N PRO A 1 -15.23 -4.89 -10.03
CA PRO A 1 -16.63 -4.90 -9.57
C PRO A 1 -16.89 -3.95 -8.40
N PHE A 2 -15.91 -3.70 -7.52
CA PHE A 2 -16.06 -2.87 -6.32
C PHE A 2 -15.83 -1.38 -6.53
N ALA A 3 -15.16 -0.97 -7.59
CA ALA A 3 -14.78 0.44 -7.81
C ALA A 3 -16.00 1.36 -7.96
N ALA A 4 -17.02 0.94 -8.71
CA ALA A 4 -18.24 1.72 -8.89
C ALA A 4 -19.02 1.88 -7.58
N ASP A 5 -19.14 0.79 -6.80
CA ASP A 5 -19.81 0.80 -5.51
C ASP A 5 -19.07 1.66 -4.49
N PHE A 6 -17.73 1.58 -4.48
CA PHE A 6 -16.88 2.42 -3.65
C PHE A 6 -17.03 3.91 -3.99
N SER A 7 -16.95 4.27 -5.27
CA SER A 7 -17.12 5.66 -5.72
C SER A 7 -18.50 6.21 -5.38
N ALA A 8 -19.56 5.39 -5.55
CA ALA A 8 -20.90 5.75 -5.16
C ALA A 8 -21.09 5.89 -3.64
N ALA A 9 -20.35 5.12 -2.85
CA ALA A 9 -20.34 5.25 -1.39
C ALA A 9 -19.56 6.50 -0.96
N LEU A 10 -18.39 6.73 -1.55
CA LEU A 10 -17.53 7.89 -1.25
C LEU A 10 -18.27 9.21 -1.51
N SER A 11 -19.03 9.29 -2.60
CA SER A 11 -19.81 10.49 -2.94
C SER A 11 -20.91 10.82 -1.92
N LYS A 12 -21.32 9.88 -1.08
CA LYS A 12 -22.32 10.08 -0.01
C LYS A 12 -21.71 10.57 1.31
N VAL A 13 -20.39 10.52 1.42
CA VAL A 13 -19.67 10.97 2.63
C VAL A 13 -19.67 12.47 2.66
N LYS A 14 -20.09 13.06 3.79
CA LYS A 14 -20.18 14.54 3.95
C LYS A 14 -18.83 15.25 3.85
N LYS A 15 -17.77 14.63 4.33
CA LYS A 15 -16.38 15.11 4.21
C LYS A 15 -15.47 13.89 4.06
N SER A 16 -14.69 13.87 3.02
CA SER A 16 -13.64 12.89 2.77
C SER A 16 -12.33 13.61 2.54
N VAL A 17 -11.26 13.06 3.07
CA VAL A 17 -9.91 13.59 2.96
C VAL A 17 -9.00 12.48 2.49
N SER A 18 -8.24 12.73 1.45
CA SER A 18 -7.15 11.86 1.04
C SER A 18 -5.85 12.34 1.68
N LEU A 19 -5.09 11.39 2.23
CA LEU A 19 -3.73 11.62 2.75
C LEU A 19 -2.65 11.16 1.77
N ASN A 20 -3.02 10.74 0.56
CA ASN A 20 -2.07 10.29 -0.43
C ASN A 20 -1.13 11.42 -0.86
N ALA A 21 0.13 11.07 -1.09
CA ALA A 21 1.15 12.01 -1.55
C ALA A 21 0.91 12.53 -2.99
N SER A 22 0.09 11.82 -3.76
CA SER A 22 -0.30 12.18 -5.14
C SER A 22 -1.80 12.08 -5.33
N LEU A 23 -2.30 12.80 -6.32
CA LEU A 23 -3.72 12.73 -6.71
C LEU A 23 -3.93 11.47 -7.58
N ASP A 24 -4.35 10.40 -6.94
CA ASP A 24 -4.83 9.19 -7.58
C ASP A 24 -6.36 9.25 -7.81
N GLU A 25 -6.92 8.19 -8.41
CA GLU A 25 -8.35 8.09 -8.72
C GLU A 25 -9.24 8.23 -7.46
N THR A 26 -8.78 7.74 -6.33
CA THR A 26 -9.50 7.87 -5.05
C THR A 26 -9.41 9.29 -4.52
N SER A 27 -8.23 9.90 -4.57
CA SER A 27 -7.98 11.26 -4.08
C SER A 27 -8.79 12.29 -4.85
N VAL A 28 -8.92 12.11 -6.17
CA VAL A 28 -9.76 12.96 -7.03
C VAL A 28 -11.23 12.91 -6.62
N GLY A 29 -11.70 11.77 -6.11
CA GLY A 29 -13.06 11.59 -5.58
C GLY A 29 -13.27 12.16 -4.18
N CYS A 30 -12.22 12.60 -3.48
CA CYS A 30 -12.31 13.17 -2.14
C CYS A 30 -12.60 14.68 -2.17
N HIS A 31 -13.16 15.20 -1.07
CA HIS A 31 -13.43 16.63 -0.93
C HIS A 31 -12.17 17.46 -0.70
N LEU A 32 -11.17 16.87 -0.07
CA LEU A 32 -9.90 17.51 0.27
C LEU A 32 -8.75 16.53 0.03
N ALA A 33 -7.62 17.04 -0.43
CA ALA A 33 -6.34 16.36 -0.41
C ALA A 33 -5.43 17.05 0.60
N ALA A 34 -4.93 16.29 1.57
CA ALA A 34 -4.01 16.75 2.62
C ALA A 34 -2.81 15.79 2.63
N PRO A 35 -1.86 15.95 1.71
CA PRO A 35 -0.82 14.97 1.47
C PRO A 35 0.06 14.76 2.71
N ASP A 36 0.33 13.48 2.98
CA ASP A 36 1.23 13.01 4.02
C ASP A 36 2.67 13.31 3.66
N HIS A 37 3.53 13.31 4.67
CA HIS A 37 4.98 13.25 4.46
C HIS A 37 5.37 11.92 3.80
N HIS A 38 6.45 11.95 3.05
CA HIS A 38 7.09 10.72 2.60
C HIS A 38 7.71 9.99 3.81
N PHE A 39 7.79 8.65 3.78
CA PHE A 39 8.35 7.89 4.91
C PHE A 39 9.81 8.26 5.25
N LEU A 40 10.57 8.78 4.29
CA LEU A 40 11.92 9.32 4.52
C LEU A 40 11.92 10.68 5.24
N GLU A 41 10.76 11.33 5.36
CA GLU A 41 10.56 12.65 5.95
C GLU A 41 9.88 12.58 7.33
N SER A 42 9.41 11.38 7.72
CA SER A 42 8.54 11.19 8.88
C SER A 42 9.22 10.47 10.02
N TRP A 43 8.87 10.86 11.23
CA TRP A 43 9.10 10.06 12.43
C TRP A 43 7.98 9.04 12.60
N GLY A 44 8.30 7.91 13.24
CA GLY A 44 7.27 6.94 13.56
C GLY A 44 7.76 5.82 14.46
N ASP A 45 6.82 5.07 14.98
CA ASP A 45 7.06 3.80 15.62
C ASP A 45 6.02 2.78 15.17
N VAL A 46 6.38 1.53 15.15
CA VAL A 46 5.49 0.42 14.84
C VAL A 46 5.72 -0.74 15.80
N GLU A 47 4.67 -1.45 16.13
CA GLU A 47 4.71 -2.68 16.93
C GLU A 47 4.36 -3.87 16.04
N PRO A 48 5.31 -4.41 15.24
CA PRO A 48 5.03 -5.51 14.31
C PRO A 48 4.69 -6.82 15.03
N LYS A 49 5.11 -6.95 16.26
CA LYS A 49 4.80 -8.07 17.14
C LYS A 49 4.64 -7.53 18.56
N SER A 50 3.71 -8.09 19.32
CA SER A 50 3.45 -7.66 20.70
C SER A 50 4.75 -7.57 21.52
N GLY A 51 5.02 -6.39 22.05
CA GLY A 51 6.20 -6.07 22.83
C GLY A 51 7.49 -5.85 22.03
N GLN A 52 7.45 -5.87 20.72
CA GLN A 52 8.57 -5.53 19.85
C GLN A 52 8.25 -4.27 19.05
N PHE A 53 9.00 -3.22 19.29
CA PHE A 53 8.83 -1.92 18.66
C PHE A 53 10.00 -1.62 17.73
N SER A 54 9.71 -1.00 16.61
CA SER A 54 10.71 -0.49 15.66
C SER A 54 10.47 0.98 15.42
N PHE A 55 11.53 1.75 15.26
CA PHE A 55 11.49 3.19 15.07
C PHE A 55 11.79 3.58 13.63
N ILE A 56 11.04 4.55 13.14
CA ILE A 56 11.24 5.18 11.84
C ILE A 56 11.78 6.57 12.09
N GLN A 57 12.91 6.89 11.47
CA GLN A 57 13.58 8.17 11.58
C GLN A 57 13.62 8.86 10.22
N PRO A 58 13.35 10.15 10.13
CA PRO A 58 13.46 10.88 8.88
C PRO A 58 14.92 10.95 8.43
N THR A 59 15.16 10.63 7.17
CA THR A 59 16.48 10.73 6.53
C THR A 59 16.67 12.10 5.88
N ILE A 60 15.56 12.73 5.47
CA ILE A 60 15.53 14.04 4.82
C ILE A 60 14.48 14.93 5.50
N ARG A 61 14.58 16.23 5.28
CA ARG A 61 13.53 17.18 5.65
C ARG A 61 12.39 17.13 4.63
N PRO A 62 11.14 17.46 5.02
CA PRO A 62 10.05 17.61 4.08
C PRO A 62 10.42 18.52 2.91
N ILE A 63 10.21 18.03 1.69
CA ILE A 63 10.52 18.78 0.46
C ILE A 63 9.36 19.69 0.09
N PHE A 64 8.13 19.25 0.38
CA PHE A 64 6.90 19.96 0.08
C PHE A 64 6.19 20.42 1.35
N ASP A 65 5.23 21.32 1.20
CA ASP A 65 4.36 21.77 2.30
C ASP A 65 3.30 20.69 2.61
N THR A 66 3.79 19.58 3.12
CA THR A 66 3.01 18.43 3.58
C THR A 66 2.96 18.40 5.12
N ARG A 67 2.20 17.51 5.69
CA ARG A 67 2.15 17.30 7.13
C ARG A 67 1.91 15.83 7.42
N ASP A 68 2.66 15.30 8.39
CA ASP A 68 2.52 13.94 8.88
C ASP A 68 1.04 13.57 9.13
N ALA A 69 0.62 12.41 8.61
CA ALA A 69 -0.75 11.94 8.69
C ALA A 69 -1.20 11.75 10.14
N ALA A 70 -0.33 11.19 11.00
CA ALA A 70 -0.65 10.97 12.41
C ALA A 70 -0.81 12.31 13.15
N LEU A 71 0.05 13.29 12.90
CA LEU A 71 -0.09 14.63 13.44
C LEU A 71 -1.39 15.30 12.96
N SER A 72 -1.75 15.10 11.68
CA SER A 72 -3.01 15.61 11.13
C SER A 72 -4.22 15.03 11.86
N LEU A 73 -4.22 13.72 12.11
CA LEU A 73 -5.27 13.04 12.85
C LEU A 73 -5.36 13.52 14.31
N LEU A 74 -4.23 13.69 14.99
CA LEU A 74 -4.17 14.22 16.35
C LEU A 74 -4.80 15.62 16.43
N ARG A 75 -4.45 16.50 15.48
CA ARG A 75 -4.99 17.86 15.41
C ARG A 75 -6.48 17.87 15.09
N TRP A 76 -6.95 17.06 14.16
CA TRP A 76 -8.37 16.95 13.83
C TRP A 76 -9.20 16.36 14.95
N ALA A 77 -8.62 15.43 15.72
CA ALA A 77 -9.23 14.90 16.93
C ALA A 77 -9.20 15.89 18.12
N ASN A 78 -8.56 17.04 17.97
CA ASN A 78 -8.26 17.96 19.05
C ASN A 78 -7.57 17.28 20.25
N HIS A 79 -6.72 16.30 19.93
CA HIS A 79 -5.98 15.53 20.93
C HIS A 79 -4.59 16.13 21.14
N ARG A 80 -4.32 16.56 22.35
CA ARG A 80 -3.03 17.07 22.80
C ARG A 80 -2.62 16.36 24.09
N PRO A 81 -1.53 15.60 24.09
CA PRO A 81 -0.99 15.02 25.31
C PRO A 81 -0.67 16.09 26.35
N ALA A 82 -0.84 15.74 27.62
CA ALA A 82 -0.52 16.64 28.72
C ALA A 82 0.96 17.07 28.69
N GLY A 83 1.20 18.36 28.88
CA GLY A 83 2.56 18.92 28.89
C GLY A 83 3.12 19.35 27.54
N LEU A 84 2.47 19.02 26.41
CA LEU A 84 2.89 19.52 25.11
C LEU A 84 2.36 20.93 24.84
N ALA A 85 3.12 21.71 24.07
CA ALA A 85 2.71 23.02 23.57
C ALA A 85 1.51 22.89 22.62
N GLU A 86 0.85 23.99 22.31
CA GLU A 86 -0.24 24.00 21.32
C GLU A 86 0.27 23.61 19.93
N GLU A 87 1.43 24.11 19.57
CA GLU A 87 2.14 23.79 18.34
C GLU A 87 3.22 22.71 18.61
N PHE A 88 2.80 21.45 18.73
CA PHE A 88 3.69 20.32 18.88
C PHE A 88 3.92 19.61 17.53
N THR A 89 5.07 18.98 17.39
CA THR A 89 5.42 18.09 16.26
C THR A 89 5.03 16.65 16.56
N TYR A 90 5.07 15.79 15.54
CA TYR A 90 4.85 14.37 15.79
C TYR A 90 5.99 13.72 16.58
N LEU A 91 7.22 14.24 16.47
CA LEU A 91 8.33 13.85 17.35
C LEU A 91 8.04 14.15 18.83
N ASP A 92 7.57 15.35 19.13
CA ASP A 92 7.20 15.71 20.51
C ASP A 92 6.13 14.76 21.07
N TYR A 93 5.18 14.36 20.23
CA TYR A 93 4.17 13.37 20.60
C TYR A 93 4.79 11.99 20.89
N LEU A 94 5.70 11.53 20.04
CA LEU A 94 6.39 10.24 20.25
C LEU A 94 7.21 10.25 21.52
N GLU A 95 7.99 11.30 21.77
CA GLU A 95 8.79 11.44 22.98
C GLU A 95 7.92 11.44 24.24
N ALA A 96 6.81 12.16 24.23
CA ALA A 96 5.86 12.17 25.35
C ALA A 96 5.28 10.76 25.61
N ASN A 97 4.84 10.08 24.56
CA ASN A 97 4.28 8.74 24.62
C ASN A 97 5.31 7.72 25.13
N TRP A 98 6.55 7.80 24.63
CA TRP A 98 7.63 6.90 25.08
C TRP A 98 8.13 7.21 26.48
N SER A 99 8.12 8.48 26.91
CA SER A 99 8.41 8.86 28.30
C SER A 99 7.43 8.22 29.27
N GLU A 100 6.14 8.19 28.92
CA GLU A 100 5.11 7.50 29.69
C GLU A 100 5.31 5.97 29.67
N LYS A 101 5.56 5.41 28.50
CA LYS A 101 5.77 3.95 28.31
C LYS A 101 6.99 3.43 29.09
N LEU A 102 8.09 4.16 29.08
CA LEU A 102 9.30 3.84 29.82
C LEU A 102 9.23 4.24 31.30
N LYS A 103 8.23 5.01 31.70
CA LYS A 103 8.07 5.60 33.06
C LYS A 103 9.30 6.37 33.51
N THR A 104 9.91 7.10 32.59
CA THR A 104 11.09 7.93 32.82
C THR A 104 10.90 9.30 32.24
N SER A 105 11.59 10.31 32.81
CA SER A 105 11.50 11.71 32.37
C SER A 105 12.85 12.44 32.51
N GLY A 106 12.92 13.61 31.94
CA GLY A 106 14.13 14.46 32.02
C GLY A 106 15.37 13.80 31.41
N PRO A 107 16.56 14.02 32.00
CA PRO A 107 17.82 13.50 31.44
C PRO A 107 17.86 11.98 31.36
N ALA A 108 17.20 11.25 32.25
CA ALA A 108 17.11 9.80 32.21
C ALA A 108 16.29 9.31 31.01
N PHE A 109 15.22 10.01 30.68
CA PHE A 109 14.45 9.74 29.46
C PHE A 109 15.27 10.05 28.22
N GLN A 110 15.97 11.18 28.17
CA GLN A 110 16.77 11.55 27.00
C GLN A 110 17.83 10.49 26.68
N ASN A 111 18.55 10.01 27.69
CA ASN A 111 19.52 8.94 27.49
C ASN A 111 18.87 7.63 26.99
N ALA A 112 17.71 7.28 27.52
CA ALA A 112 16.97 6.10 27.09
C ALA A 112 16.44 6.27 25.65
N TRP A 113 15.94 7.45 25.33
CA TRP A 113 15.44 7.79 24.00
C TRP A 113 16.56 7.74 22.95
N ASP A 114 17.69 8.35 23.22
CA ASP A 114 18.86 8.33 22.34
C ASP A 114 19.31 6.88 22.06
N GLN A 115 19.28 6.03 23.08
CA GLN A 115 19.59 4.60 22.93
C GLN A 115 18.54 3.88 22.06
N LEU A 116 17.26 4.12 22.27
CA LEU A 116 16.18 3.54 21.46
C LEU A 116 16.32 3.91 20.00
N ILE A 117 16.60 5.18 19.72
CA ILE A 117 16.76 5.68 18.36
C ILE A 117 18.04 5.13 17.71
N HIS A 118 19.13 5.00 18.48
CA HIS A 118 20.38 4.39 18.01
C HIS A 118 20.18 2.91 17.65
N ASP A 119 19.51 2.14 18.51
CA ASP A 119 19.30 0.70 18.31
C ASP A 119 18.20 0.42 17.28
N GLY A 120 17.26 1.36 17.08
CA GLY A 120 16.15 1.27 16.15
C GLY A 120 15.07 0.25 16.53
N VAL A 121 15.30 -0.53 17.57
CA VAL A 121 14.39 -1.58 18.05
C VAL A 121 14.35 -1.58 19.58
N PHE A 122 13.17 -1.83 20.13
CA PHE A 122 12.97 -2.03 21.57
C PHE A 122 12.10 -3.25 21.84
N GLU A 123 12.54 -4.09 22.76
CA GLU A 123 11.80 -5.31 23.19
C GLU A 123 11.43 -5.22 24.65
N THR A 124 10.13 -5.39 24.93
CA THR A 124 9.62 -5.35 26.31
C THR A 124 9.78 -6.69 27.03
N GLY A 125 10.28 -7.73 26.36
CA GLY A 125 10.31 -9.09 26.90
C GLY A 125 8.92 -9.73 27.08
N ALA A 126 7.92 -9.24 26.36
CA ALA A 126 6.57 -9.79 26.41
C ALA A 126 6.57 -11.26 25.98
N ASN A 127 5.93 -12.11 26.77
CA ASN A 127 5.78 -13.52 26.45
C ASN A 127 4.80 -13.67 25.27
N SER A 128 5.24 -14.36 24.23
CA SER A 128 4.33 -14.74 23.15
C SER A 128 3.39 -15.84 23.63
N THR A 129 2.09 -15.61 23.50
CA THR A 129 1.09 -16.66 23.73
C THR A 129 0.90 -17.41 22.42
N ALA A 130 1.14 -18.72 22.44
CA ALA A 130 0.84 -19.54 21.28
C ALA A 130 -0.67 -19.56 21.03
N VAL A 131 -1.10 -19.01 19.91
CA VAL A 131 -2.50 -19.07 19.46
C VAL A 131 -2.64 -20.29 18.56
N ALA A 132 -3.50 -21.24 18.95
CA ALA A 132 -3.84 -22.35 18.09
C ALA A 132 -4.69 -21.83 16.92
N CYS A 133 -4.25 -22.11 15.70
CA CYS A 133 -5.04 -21.83 14.52
C CYS A 133 -6.22 -22.81 14.46
N GLN A 134 -7.44 -22.32 14.68
CA GLN A 134 -8.69 -23.11 14.63
C GLN A 134 -9.41 -22.90 13.31
N VAL A 135 -8.69 -22.90 12.19
CA VAL A 135 -9.32 -22.78 10.89
C VAL A 135 -9.88 -24.13 10.46
N ASP A 136 -11.16 -24.18 10.16
CA ASP A 136 -11.77 -25.31 9.46
C ASP A 136 -11.35 -25.25 7.98
N VAL A 137 -10.27 -25.96 7.69
CA VAL A 137 -9.70 -26.03 6.34
C VAL A 137 -10.68 -26.61 5.35
N ALA A 138 -11.51 -27.59 5.75
CA ALA A 138 -12.50 -28.22 4.88
C ALA A 138 -13.58 -27.23 4.44
N THR A 139 -14.11 -26.44 5.39
CA THR A 139 -15.06 -25.37 5.08
C THR A 139 -14.42 -24.25 4.26
N ALA A 140 -13.18 -23.87 4.52
CA ALA A 140 -12.48 -22.88 3.71
C ALA A 140 -12.26 -23.38 2.28
N PHE A 141 -11.84 -24.64 2.13
CA PHE A 141 -11.65 -25.25 0.81
C PHE A 141 -12.95 -25.40 0.01
N SER A 142 -14.06 -25.71 0.68
CA SER A 142 -15.37 -25.82 0.02
C SER A 142 -15.89 -24.50 -0.55
N LYS A 143 -15.38 -23.36 -0.06
CA LYS A 143 -15.70 -22.02 -0.55
C LYS A 143 -14.86 -21.58 -1.74
N LEU A 144 -13.81 -22.31 -2.08
CA LEU A 144 -13.05 -22.03 -3.29
C LEU A 144 -13.93 -22.32 -4.51
N SER A 145 -13.89 -21.42 -5.48
CA SER A 145 -14.52 -21.66 -6.77
C SER A 145 -13.92 -22.92 -7.39
N LYS A 146 -14.78 -23.77 -7.96
CA LYS A 146 -14.30 -24.90 -8.73
C LYS A 146 -13.51 -24.35 -9.92
N PRO A 147 -12.46 -25.08 -10.39
CA PRO A 147 -11.81 -24.78 -11.65
C PRO A 147 -12.87 -24.58 -12.73
N GLY A 148 -12.70 -23.55 -13.55
CA GLY A 148 -13.60 -23.28 -14.66
C GLY A 148 -13.63 -24.42 -15.68
N ASP A 149 -14.55 -24.37 -16.62
CA ASP A 149 -14.58 -25.28 -17.76
C ASP A 149 -13.27 -25.07 -18.54
N PRO A 150 -12.47 -26.13 -18.79
CA PRO A 150 -11.23 -26.02 -19.58
C PRO A 150 -11.47 -25.51 -21.02
N ALA A 151 -12.71 -25.47 -21.48
CA ALA A 151 -13.07 -24.85 -22.77
C ALA A 151 -13.20 -23.32 -22.68
N VAL A 152 -13.19 -22.72 -21.50
CA VAL A 152 -13.29 -21.28 -21.27
C VAL A 152 -11.92 -20.73 -20.91
N LEU A 153 -11.55 -19.61 -21.51
CA LEU A 153 -10.33 -18.88 -21.19
C LEU A 153 -10.39 -18.33 -19.77
N GLU A 154 -9.42 -18.66 -18.98
CA GLU A 154 -9.20 -18.03 -17.67
C GLU A 154 -8.23 -16.86 -17.81
N ILE A 155 -8.56 -15.75 -17.19
CA ILE A 155 -7.74 -14.55 -17.16
C ILE A 155 -7.18 -14.39 -15.76
N ASP A 156 -5.86 -14.35 -15.67
CA ASP A 156 -5.16 -14.02 -14.44
C ASP A 156 -4.57 -12.62 -14.52
N PHE A 157 -4.63 -11.88 -13.42
CA PHE A 157 -4.07 -10.55 -13.31
C PHE A 157 -2.80 -10.60 -12.48
N PHE A 158 -1.72 -10.07 -13.01
CA PHE A 158 -0.46 -10.00 -12.28
C PHE A 158 0.08 -8.58 -12.27
N GLU A 159 0.83 -8.27 -11.24
CA GLU A 159 1.51 -7.00 -11.10
C GLU A 159 2.84 -7.02 -11.84
N THR A 160 3.15 -5.95 -12.56
CA THR A 160 4.47 -5.80 -13.18
C THR A 160 5.52 -5.41 -12.14
N VAL A 161 6.75 -5.86 -12.33
CA VAL A 161 7.86 -5.61 -11.38
C VAL A 161 8.16 -4.14 -11.21
N HIS A 162 7.98 -3.34 -12.27
CA HIS A 162 8.39 -1.93 -12.31
C HIS A 162 7.27 -0.96 -11.90
N ILE A 163 5.99 -1.31 -12.08
CA ILE A 163 4.86 -0.42 -11.80
C ILE A 163 4.01 -0.94 -10.63
N GLY A 164 4.12 -2.24 -10.33
CA GLY A 164 3.23 -2.91 -9.39
C GLY A 164 1.80 -2.94 -9.91
N ALA A 165 0.83 -2.77 -9.03
CA ALA A 165 -0.60 -2.68 -9.39
C ALA A 165 -1.01 -1.29 -9.92
N GLY A 166 -0.06 -0.45 -10.31
CA GLY A 166 -0.28 0.89 -10.84
C GLY A 166 0.13 2.03 -9.91
N GLN A 167 0.56 1.74 -8.68
CA GLN A 167 0.98 2.77 -7.73
C GLN A 167 2.14 3.64 -8.25
N TYR A 168 2.95 3.13 -9.16
CA TYR A 168 4.07 3.84 -9.78
C TYR A 168 3.80 4.26 -11.23
N ALA A 169 2.56 4.15 -11.70
CA ALA A 169 2.20 4.47 -13.10
C ALA A 169 2.47 5.94 -13.48
N GLY A 170 2.47 6.84 -12.50
CA GLY A 170 2.82 8.25 -12.70
C GLY A 170 4.31 8.55 -12.88
N ILE A 171 5.20 7.55 -12.84
CA ILE A 171 6.65 7.71 -12.94
C ILE A 171 7.12 7.29 -14.34
N PRO A 172 7.43 8.23 -15.26
CA PRO A 172 7.80 7.91 -16.64
C PRO A 172 8.98 6.96 -16.76
N TRP A 173 10.00 7.11 -15.94
CA TRP A 173 11.20 6.24 -15.96
C TRP A 173 10.87 4.78 -15.63
N LEU A 174 9.91 4.54 -14.75
CA LEU A 174 9.45 3.19 -14.46
C LEU A 174 8.60 2.64 -15.60
N GLN A 175 7.84 3.48 -16.29
CA GLN A 175 7.11 3.10 -17.49
C GLN A 175 8.03 2.68 -18.64
N GLU A 176 9.21 3.29 -18.74
CA GLU A 176 10.24 2.96 -19.74
C GLU A 176 11.09 1.76 -19.37
N LEU A 177 11.05 1.30 -18.12
CA LEU A 177 11.82 0.14 -17.65
C LEU A 177 11.18 -1.14 -18.21
N PRO A 178 11.90 -1.92 -19.04
CA PRO A 178 11.33 -3.13 -19.61
C PRO A 178 11.03 -4.19 -18.56
N ASP A 179 9.91 -4.88 -18.73
CA ASP A 179 9.64 -6.09 -17.95
C ASP A 179 10.78 -7.09 -18.15
N PRO A 180 11.33 -7.71 -17.08
CA PRO A 180 12.49 -8.58 -17.17
C PRO A 180 12.26 -9.84 -18.01
N ILE A 181 11.02 -10.29 -18.17
CA ILE A 181 10.66 -11.50 -18.90
C ILE A 181 10.09 -11.16 -20.28
N MET A 182 9.02 -10.38 -20.30
CA MET A 182 8.27 -10.05 -21.52
C MET A 182 8.91 -8.91 -22.32
N ARG A 183 9.76 -8.11 -21.69
CA ARG A 183 10.45 -6.95 -22.27
C ARG A 183 9.51 -5.86 -22.81
N THR A 184 8.26 -5.87 -22.37
CA THR A 184 7.27 -4.83 -22.69
C THR A 184 7.56 -3.58 -21.87
N VAL A 185 7.23 -2.44 -22.45
CA VAL A 185 7.31 -1.11 -21.83
C VAL A 185 5.99 -0.40 -22.09
N TRP A 186 5.64 0.54 -21.21
CA TRP A 186 4.40 1.30 -21.28
C TRP A 186 3.12 0.43 -21.34
N GLY A 187 2.08 0.89 -20.69
CA GLY A 187 0.76 0.30 -20.75
C GLY A 187 0.63 -1.15 -20.26
N ASN A 188 -0.55 -1.67 -20.43
CA ASN A 188 -0.88 -3.05 -20.12
C ASN A 188 -0.65 -3.95 -21.34
N TYR A 189 -0.44 -5.23 -21.11
CA TYR A 189 -0.32 -6.22 -22.17
C TYR A 189 -1.02 -7.53 -21.81
N LEU A 190 -1.43 -8.27 -22.82
CA LEU A 190 -1.99 -9.60 -22.67
C LEU A 190 -0.91 -10.64 -23.00
N ALA A 191 -0.47 -11.41 -21.98
CA ALA A 191 0.44 -12.52 -22.17
C ALA A 191 -0.36 -13.79 -22.54
N VAL A 192 -0.05 -14.38 -23.69
CA VAL A 192 -0.67 -15.61 -24.16
C VAL A 192 0.36 -16.71 -24.21
N PRO A 193 0.12 -17.91 -23.60
CA PRO A 193 1.06 -19.02 -23.64
C PRO A 193 1.33 -19.49 -25.08
N VAL A 194 2.56 -19.83 -25.39
CA VAL A 194 2.94 -20.36 -26.72
C VAL A 194 2.20 -21.65 -27.10
N SER A 195 1.86 -22.46 -26.08
CA SER A 195 1.13 -23.72 -26.25
C SER A 195 -0.32 -23.61 -25.76
N PHE A 196 -0.96 -22.53 -26.13
CA PHE A 196 -2.21 -22.07 -25.54
C PHE A 196 -3.34 -23.12 -25.50
N ASP A 197 -3.44 -24.05 -26.43
CA ASP A 197 -4.53 -25.03 -26.47
C ASP A 197 -4.11 -26.45 -26.89
N GLY A 198 -2.83 -26.70 -26.97
CA GLY A 198 -2.31 -27.98 -27.49
C GLY A 198 -2.51 -28.20 -28.98
N ASP A 199 -3.33 -27.42 -29.64
CA ASP A 199 -3.74 -27.56 -31.04
C ASP A 199 -3.15 -26.48 -31.97
N ARG A 200 -2.07 -25.82 -31.55
CA ARG A 200 -1.37 -24.82 -32.36
C ARG A 200 -2.23 -23.61 -32.78
N ARG A 201 -3.30 -23.30 -32.10
CA ARG A 201 -4.08 -22.06 -32.36
C ARG A 201 -3.23 -20.81 -32.17
N PHE A 202 -2.16 -20.92 -31.45
CA PHE A 202 -1.10 -19.91 -31.43
C PHE A 202 -0.63 -19.51 -32.83
N HIS A 203 -0.68 -20.41 -33.83
CA HIS A 203 -0.38 -20.03 -35.22
C HIS A 203 -1.42 -19.07 -35.82
N ALA A 204 -2.65 -19.01 -35.30
CA ALA A 204 -3.62 -18.00 -35.66
C ALA A 204 -3.30 -16.64 -35.02
N LEU A 205 -2.76 -16.67 -33.81
CA LEU A 205 -2.23 -15.49 -33.09
C LEU A 205 -0.81 -15.14 -33.57
N GLY A 206 -0.09 -16.08 -34.20
CA GLY A 206 1.25 -15.89 -34.77
C GLY A 206 1.32 -14.95 -35.97
N LYS A 207 0.21 -14.33 -36.35
CA LYS A 207 0.16 -13.18 -37.26
C LYS A 207 0.21 -11.84 -36.52
N VAL A 208 0.30 -11.87 -35.19
CA VAL A 208 0.52 -10.66 -34.39
C VAL A 208 1.82 -10.02 -34.90
N LYS A 209 1.75 -8.76 -35.26
CA LYS A 209 2.90 -8.01 -35.76
C LYS A 209 3.97 -7.91 -34.68
N GLU A 210 5.21 -7.73 -35.08
CA GLU A 210 6.33 -7.54 -34.16
C GLU A 210 6.10 -6.40 -33.17
N ASP A 211 5.32 -5.38 -33.57
CA ASP A 211 4.94 -4.21 -32.76
C ASP A 211 3.73 -4.46 -31.84
N GLY A 212 3.21 -5.68 -31.79
CA GLY A 212 1.97 -6.01 -31.10
C GLY A 212 0.70 -5.62 -31.87
N GLU A 213 -0.43 -6.07 -31.41
CA GLU A 213 -1.76 -5.70 -31.91
C GLU A 213 -2.66 -5.36 -30.74
N LEU A 214 -3.52 -4.35 -30.91
CA LEU A 214 -4.58 -4.09 -29.96
C LEU A 214 -5.59 -5.23 -30.00
N VAL A 215 -5.89 -5.78 -28.85
CA VAL A 215 -6.85 -6.86 -28.68
C VAL A 215 -8.00 -6.40 -27.76
N GLU A 216 -9.22 -6.78 -28.13
CA GLU A 216 -10.38 -6.59 -27.26
C GLU A 216 -10.52 -7.77 -26.33
N LEU A 217 -10.38 -7.52 -25.02
CA LEU A 217 -10.71 -8.48 -23.98
C LEU A 217 -12.15 -8.27 -23.56
N ALA A 218 -13.02 -9.23 -23.90
CA ALA A 218 -14.44 -9.19 -23.56
C ALA A 218 -14.78 -10.18 -22.45
N THR A 219 -15.46 -9.72 -21.43
CA THR A 219 -16.00 -10.51 -20.33
C THR A 219 -17.49 -10.25 -20.19
N GLU A 220 -18.19 -11.03 -19.37
CA GLU A 220 -19.59 -10.77 -19.05
C GLU A 220 -19.82 -9.38 -18.40
N LYS A 221 -18.78 -8.81 -17.79
CA LYS A 221 -18.84 -7.54 -17.05
C LYS A 221 -18.40 -6.32 -17.86
N GLY A 222 -17.83 -6.52 -19.04
CA GLY A 222 -17.37 -5.43 -19.87
C GLY A 222 -16.30 -5.84 -20.86
N LYS A 223 -15.87 -4.86 -21.62
CA LYS A 223 -14.84 -4.97 -22.64
C LYS A 223 -13.74 -3.94 -22.39
N VAL A 224 -12.51 -4.34 -22.66
CA VAL A 224 -11.34 -3.45 -22.60
C VAL A 224 -10.44 -3.73 -23.79
N GLU A 225 -9.89 -2.70 -24.37
CA GLU A 225 -8.82 -2.77 -25.38
C GLU A 225 -7.46 -2.75 -24.66
N ILE A 226 -6.58 -3.67 -25.02
CA ILE A 226 -5.23 -3.81 -24.47
C ILE A 226 -4.22 -3.89 -25.61
#